data_fa5c915046c3162f5aec9b6f96b34b3a
#
_entry.id   fa5c915046c3162f5aec9b6f96b34b3a
#
_cell.length_a   1.000
_cell.length_b   1.000
_cell.length_c   1.000
_cell.angle_alpha   90.00
_cell.angle_beta   90.00
_cell.angle_gamma   90.00
#
_symmetry.space_group_name_H-M   'P 1'
#
loop_
_entity.id
_entity.type
_entity.pdbx_description
1 polymer ?
#
loop_
_entity_poly.entity_id
_entity_poly.type
_entity_poly.pdbx_seq_one_letter_code
_entity_poly.pdbx_strand_id
1 'polypeptide(L)'
;EYTIKLRKGVKFHNGNEMTADDVVASMNRWIEKSPKANTLIGGSTFEKVDDYTVKMTANQASSDIITVLANPIMFAAIYPAEIVEAATDEGISEFIGTGPYKLAEWKQDQYIKLEKNDDYQGNENATSGLASEKTAATKTLVFDFVTDASTRLAGAQNGQYDVVEEIPLDNYDDLANASNVTLSITKGGTLNLFLNTTEGIMANQDMRQAVLAALNCDDILLACYGNEDLYEENPGWFNPSDTQWGTDAGKEYYNQKDADKAKELLKKAGYNNEKLVLVTTPDYPEMY
;
A
#
# COMPACT_ATOMS: atom_id res chain seq x y z
N GLU A 1 26.47 0.02 8.49
CA GLU A 1 25.94 0.40 9.82
C GLU A 1 25.26 1.76 9.77
N TYR A 2 24.19 1.92 10.52
CA TYR A 2 23.45 3.19 10.65
C TYR A 2 23.31 3.53 12.13
N THR A 3 23.53 4.80 12.46
CA THR A 3 23.28 5.32 13.82
C THR A 3 22.02 6.16 13.78
N ILE A 4 21.04 5.78 14.58
CA ILE A 4 19.72 6.42 14.64
C ILE A 4 19.61 7.16 15.97
N LYS A 5 19.43 8.48 15.90
CA LYS A 5 19.18 9.34 17.06
C LYS A 5 17.70 9.50 17.29
N LEU A 6 17.24 9.18 18.49
CA LEU A 6 15.85 9.28 18.89
C LEU A 6 15.56 10.67 19.46
N ARG A 7 14.34 11.16 19.24
CA ARG A 7 13.84 12.38 19.91
C ARG A 7 13.58 12.06 21.39
N LYS A 8 13.98 12.96 22.27
CA LYS A 8 13.71 12.89 23.70
C LYS A 8 12.32 13.40 24.02
N GLY A 9 11.73 12.90 25.11
CA GLY A 9 10.42 13.35 25.59
C GLY A 9 9.23 12.84 24.79
N VAL A 10 9.43 11.97 23.79
CA VAL A 10 8.32 11.34 23.06
C VAL A 10 7.62 10.35 23.97
N LYS A 11 6.31 10.54 24.19
CA LYS A 11 5.52 9.70 25.06
C LYS A 11 4.65 8.73 24.28
N PHE A 12 4.56 7.51 24.77
CA PHE A 12 3.53 6.57 24.40
C PHE A 12 2.15 6.99 24.94
N HIS A 13 1.09 6.40 24.40
CA HIS A 13 -0.29 6.65 24.83
C HIS A 13 -0.56 6.30 26.31
N ASN A 14 0.28 5.45 26.91
CA ASN A 14 0.23 5.12 28.34
C ASN A 14 1.01 6.12 29.23
N GLY A 15 1.64 7.15 28.63
CA GLY A 15 2.39 8.19 29.33
C GLY A 15 3.87 7.89 29.53
N ASN A 16 4.35 6.68 29.29
CA ASN A 16 5.77 6.33 29.38
C ASN A 16 6.56 7.01 28.26
N GLU A 17 7.80 7.39 28.54
CA GLU A 17 8.70 7.94 27.52
C GLU A 17 9.28 6.80 26.67
N MET A 18 9.30 7.00 25.36
CA MET A 18 9.93 6.11 24.41
C MET A 18 11.45 6.19 24.49
N THR A 19 12.09 5.04 24.60
CA THR A 19 13.55 4.91 24.66
C THR A 19 14.09 3.98 23.56
N ALA A 20 15.40 3.79 23.55
CA ALA A 20 16.07 2.88 22.65
C ALA A 20 15.66 1.41 22.85
N ASP A 21 15.27 1.00 24.06
CA ASP A 21 14.81 -0.36 24.32
C ASP A 21 13.54 -0.67 23.53
N ASP A 22 12.58 0.27 23.51
CA ASP A 22 11.33 0.16 22.76
C ASP A 22 11.57 0.06 21.26
N VAL A 23 12.46 0.92 20.75
CA VAL A 23 12.81 0.94 19.31
C VAL A 23 13.51 -0.36 18.92
N VAL A 24 14.47 -0.84 19.72
CA VAL A 24 15.20 -2.09 19.44
C VAL A 24 14.25 -3.28 19.43
N ALA A 25 13.38 -3.41 20.44
CA ALA A 25 12.40 -4.50 20.50
C ALA A 25 11.46 -4.47 19.27
N SER A 26 10.89 -3.31 18.97
CA SER A 26 9.95 -3.15 17.87
C SER A 26 10.59 -3.39 16.51
N MET A 27 11.77 -2.83 16.25
CA MET A 27 12.45 -2.94 14.95
C MET A 27 12.94 -4.36 14.66
N ASN A 28 13.48 -5.07 15.66
CA ASN A 28 13.89 -6.46 15.48
C ASN A 28 12.67 -7.36 15.22
N ARG A 29 11.57 -7.17 15.94
CA ARG A 29 10.31 -7.86 15.65
C ARG A 29 9.79 -7.54 14.24
N TRP A 30 9.83 -6.28 13.83
CA TRP A 30 9.38 -5.88 12.49
C TRP A 30 10.15 -6.57 11.38
N ILE A 31 11.48 -6.68 11.47
CA ILE A 31 12.28 -7.45 10.50
C ILE A 31 11.84 -8.92 10.47
N GLU A 32 11.57 -9.52 11.63
CA GLU A 32 11.16 -10.92 11.71
C GLU A 32 9.77 -11.16 11.12
N LYS A 33 8.79 -10.32 11.47
CA LYS A 33 7.36 -10.55 11.15
C LYS A 33 6.90 -9.93 9.83
N SER A 34 7.57 -8.90 9.32
CA SER A 34 7.24 -8.29 8.04
C SER A 34 7.88 -9.08 6.88
N PRO A 35 7.10 -9.74 5.99
CA PRO A 35 7.66 -10.51 4.89
C PRO A 35 8.58 -9.70 3.99
N LYS A 36 8.23 -8.43 3.74
CA LYS A 36 9.03 -7.53 2.89
C LYS A 36 10.31 -7.08 3.58
N ALA A 37 10.24 -6.69 4.86
CA ALA A 37 11.43 -6.32 5.62
C ALA A 37 12.37 -7.52 5.76
N ASN A 38 11.83 -8.71 6.05
CA ASN A 38 12.61 -9.94 6.12
C ASN A 38 13.31 -10.27 4.80
N THR A 39 12.60 -10.13 3.67
CA THR A 39 13.18 -10.39 2.34
C THR A 39 14.30 -9.40 1.98
N LEU A 40 14.13 -8.13 2.29
CA LEU A 40 15.04 -7.06 1.83
C LEU A 40 16.19 -6.78 2.80
N ILE A 41 15.95 -6.89 4.10
CA ILE A 41 16.93 -6.59 5.15
C ILE A 41 16.99 -7.65 6.26
N GLY A 42 16.46 -8.85 5.99
CA GLY A 42 16.52 -9.97 6.94
C GLY A 42 17.95 -10.29 7.38
N GLY A 43 18.10 -10.68 8.65
CA GLY A 43 19.41 -10.87 9.28
C GLY A 43 20.12 -9.57 9.71
N SER A 44 19.54 -8.40 9.43
CA SER A 44 19.99 -7.14 10.04
C SER A 44 19.51 -7.07 11.50
N THR A 45 20.22 -6.31 12.33
CA THR A 45 19.93 -6.20 13.77
C THR A 45 19.90 -4.74 14.21
N PHE A 46 19.06 -4.47 15.23
CA PHE A 46 19.05 -3.20 15.94
C PHE A 46 19.56 -3.43 17.36
N GLU A 47 20.47 -2.56 17.81
CA GLU A 47 21.11 -2.64 19.11
C GLU A 47 21.07 -1.27 19.80
N LYS A 48 20.85 -1.28 21.12
CA LYS A 48 20.93 -0.07 21.96
C LYS A 48 22.37 0.36 22.13
N VAL A 49 22.65 1.65 21.89
CA VAL A 49 23.93 2.29 22.20
C VAL A 49 23.82 3.08 23.52
N ASP A 50 22.78 3.87 23.64
CA ASP A 50 22.35 4.58 24.85
C ASP A 50 20.82 4.75 24.82
N ASP A 51 20.21 5.40 25.81
CA ASP A 51 18.75 5.52 25.90
C ASP A 51 18.09 6.22 24.71
N TYR A 52 18.84 6.99 23.93
CA TYR A 52 18.33 7.73 22.75
C TYR A 52 19.17 7.51 21.49
N THR A 53 19.96 6.45 21.46
CA THR A 53 20.76 6.09 20.30
C THR A 53 20.65 4.59 20.02
N VAL A 54 20.23 4.28 18.82
CA VAL A 54 20.14 2.91 18.30
C VAL A 54 21.10 2.74 17.14
N LYS A 55 21.80 1.62 17.10
CA LYS A 55 22.62 1.20 15.97
C LYS A 55 21.92 0.11 15.19
N MET A 56 21.81 0.28 13.89
CA MET A 56 21.42 -0.77 12.97
C MET A 56 22.66 -1.33 12.27
N THR A 57 22.84 -2.63 12.35
CA THR A 57 23.86 -3.37 11.57
C THR A 57 23.16 -4.15 10.47
N ALA A 58 23.39 -3.77 9.23
CA ALA A 58 22.83 -4.45 8.08
C ALA A 58 23.55 -5.77 7.82
N ASN A 59 22.80 -6.81 7.47
CA ASN A 59 23.35 -8.12 7.09
C ASN A 59 24.26 -8.01 5.85
N GLN A 60 23.89 -7.16 4.91
CA GLN A 60 24.67 -6.86 3.71
C GLN A 60 24.58 -5.38 3.35
N ALA A 61 25.57 -4.89 2.59
CA ALA A 61 25.50 -3.53 2.06
C ALA A 61 24.41 -3.45 0.97
N SER A 62 23.47 -2.54 1.14
CA SER A 62 22.41 -2.25 0.17
C SER A 62 22.11 -0.77 0.15
N SER A 63 21.85 -0.20 -1.03
CA SER A 63 21.34 1.15 -1.21
C SER A 63 19.88 1.30 -0.73
N ASP A 64 19.15 0.19 -0.62
CA ASP A 64 17.70 0.18 -0.43
C ASP A 64 17.26 0.24 1.04
N ILE A 65 18.20 0.11 1.98
CA ILE A 65 17.90 0.07 3.42
C ILE A 65 17.07 1.29 3.86
N ILE A 66 17.47 2.49 3.46
CA ILE A 66 16.74 3.72 3.81
C ILE A 66 15.34 3.73 3.18
N THR A 67 15.22 3.28 1.94
CA THR A 67 13.92 3.15 1.25
C THR A 67 13.00 2.14 1.95
N VAL A 68 13.56 1.03 2.41
CA VAL A 68 12.80 0.01 3.17
C VAL A 68 12.29 0.57 4.50
N LEU A 69 13.16 1.29 5.24
CA LEU A 69 12.80 1.93 6.51
C LEU A 69 11.77 3.06 6.33
N ALA A 70 11.78 3.74 5.19
CA ALA A 70 10.86 4.83 4.85
C ALA A 70 9.57 4.37 4.17
N ASN A 71 9.37 3.07 3.94
CA ASN A 71 8.23 2.54 3.19
C ASN A 71 6.90 2.76 3.93
N PRO A 72 5.94 3.51 3.36
CA PRO A 72 4.68 3.86 4.04
C PRO A 72 3.69 2.69 4.12
N ILE A 73 3.83 1.67 3.27
CA ILE A 73 2.89 0.54 3.23
C ILE A 73 3.23 -0.50 4.31
N MET A 74 4.51 -0.62 4.65
CA MET A 74 5.00 -1.62 5.60
C MET A 74 5.90 -0.97 6.67
N PHE A 75 5.43 0.14 7.20
CA PHE A 75 6.17 0.89 8.22
C PHE A 75 6.35 0.08 9.51
N ALA A 76 7.46 0.31 10.17
CA ALA A 76 7.72 -0.24 11.50
C ALA A 76 6.97 0.57 12.56
N ALA A 77 6.02 -0.05 13.24
CA ALA A 77 5.35 0.57 14.39
C ALA A 77 6.19 0.36 15.65
N ILE A 78 6.42 1.43 16.40
CA ILE A 78 7.15 1.36 17.66
C ILE A 78 6.15 1.23 18.80
N TYR A 79 6.31 0.17 19.57
CA TYR A 79 5.54 -0.18 20.77
C TYR A 79 6.44 -0.14 22.00
N PRO A 80 5.88 -0.01 23.22
CA PRO A 80 6.62 -0.29 24.45
C PRO A 80 7.26 -1.67 24.42
N ALA A 81 8.50 -1.79 24.88
CA ALA A 81 9.27 -3.05 24.82
C ALA A 81 8.53 -4.20 25.51
N GLU A 82 7.89 -3.94 26.66
CA GLU A 82 7.11 -4.93 27.41
C GLU A 82 5.93 -5.50 26.61
N ILE A 83 5.31 -4.70 25.73
CA ILE A 83 4.23 -5.16 24.85
C ILE A 83 4.79 -6.05 23.74
N VAL A 84 5.94 -5.69 23.18
CA VAL A 84 6.62 -6.48 22.16
C VAL A 84 7.06 -7.83 22.71
N GLU A 85 7.62 -7.85 23.93
CA GLU A 85 8.07 -9.05 24.63
C GLU A 85 6.90 -9.98 25.01
N ALA A 86 5.74 -9.41 25.34
CA ALA A 86 4.52 -10.17 25.66
C ALA A 86 3.77 -10.66 24.40
N ALA A 87 4.17 -10.24 23.21
CA ALA A 87 3.49 -10.60 21.98
C ALA A 87 3.60 -12.10 21.67
N THR A 88 2.49 -12.67 21.19
CA THR A 88 2.40 -14.09 20.80
C THR A 88 2.48 -14.24 19.27
N ASP A 89 2.31 -15.48 18.79
CA ASP A 89 2.19 -15.74 17.35
C ASP A 89 0.91 -15.14 16.75
N GLU A 90 -0.11 -14.85 17.57
CA GLU A 90 -1.33 -14.16 17.16
C GLU A 90 -1.12 -12.64 16.96
N GLY A 91 -0.01 -12.09 17.45
CA GLY A 91 0.37 -10.69 17.27
C GLY A 91 0.51 -9.89 18.55
N ILE A 92 0.39 -8.57 18.41
CA ILE A 92 0.37 -7.58 19.48
C ILE A 92 -1.07 -7.46 20.02
N SER A 93 -1.24 -7.53 21.32
CA SER A 93 -2.56 -7.47 21.97
C SER A 93 -2.97 -6.06 22.43
N GLU A 94 -2.00 -5.16 22.61
CA GLU A 94 -2.23 -3.79 23.07
C GLU A 94 -1.73 -2.78 22.05
N PHE A 95 -2.62 -1.88 21.60
CA PHE A 95 -2.32 -0.90 20.55
C PHE A 95 -1.89 0.45 21.15
N ILE A 96 -0.71 0.47 21.75
CA ILE A 96 -0.11 1.64 22.38
C ILE A 96 1.02 2.14 21.49
N GLY A 97 0.85 3.32 20.93
CA GLY A 97 1.83 3.98 20.06
C GLY A 97 2.18 5.38 20.58
N THR A 98 2.88 6.16 19.74
CA THR A 98 3.29 7.53 20.02
C THR A 98 2.56 8.56 19.16
N GLY A 99 1.48 8.16 18.48
CA GLY A 99 0.77 8.97 17.50
C GLY A 99 -0.14 10.04 18.08
N PRO A 100 -0.71 10.92 17.21
CA PRO A 100 -1.62 12.01 17.61
C PRO A 100 -3.00 11.54 18.05
N TYR A 101 -3.34 10.30 17.80
CA TYR A 101 -4.57 9.65 18.24
C TYR A 101 -4.26 8.33 18.92
N LYS A 102 -5.06 7.97 19.92
CA LYS A 102 -4.98 6.71 20.67
C LYS A 102 -6.27 5.92 20.50
N LEU A 103 -6.16 4.60 20.54
CA LEU A 103 -7.31 3.71 20.49
C LEU A 103 -8.16 3.87 21.74
N ALA A 104 -9.43 4.24 21.55
CA ALA A 104 -10.42 4.35 22.61
C ALA A 104 -11.31 3.11 22.67
N GLU A 105 -11.74 2.62 21.51
CA GLU A 105 -12.60 1.45 21.40
C GLU A 105 -12.41 0.78 20.05
N TRP A 106 -12.39 -0.55 20.03
CA TRP A 106 -12.48 -1.34 18.82
C TRP A 106 -13.61 -2.35 18.98
N LYS A 107 -14.64 -2.18 18.17
CA LYS A 107 -15.74 -3.11 18.09
C LYS A 107 -15.61 -3.88 16.79
N GLN A 108 -15.22 -5.14 16.90
CA GLN A 108 -14.92 -5.98 15.75
C GLN A 108 -16.09 -5.98 14.76
N ASP A 109 -15.75 -5.88 13.47
CA ASP A 109 -16.67 -5.85 12.31
C ASP A 109 -17.67 -4.68 12.32
N GLN A 110 -17.51 -3.70 13.19
CA GLN A 110 -18.41 -2.54 13.29
C GLN A 110 -17.64 -1.22 13.15
N TYR A 111 -16.72 -0.91 14.08
CA TYR A 111 -15.97 0.33 14.02
C TYR A 111 -14.70 0.32 14.87
N ILE A 112 -13.80 1.24 14.55
CA ILE A 112 -12.69 1.66 15.41
C ILE A 112 -12.91 3.12 15.81
N LYS A 113 -12.85 3.39 17.10
CA LYS A 113 -12.90 4.74 17.65
C LYS A 113 -11.53 5.14 18.20
N LEU A 114 -11.04 6.27 17.73
CA LEU A 114 -9.83 6.89 18.21
C LEU A 114 -10.13 8.22 18.89
N GLU A 115 -9.37 8.54 19.93
CA GLU A 115 -9.43 9.83 20.63
C GLU A 115 -8.09 10.55 20.51
N LYS A 116 -8.17 11.88 20.44
CA LYS A 116 -6.99 12.75 20.38
C LYS A 116 -6.07 12.48 21.57
N ASN A 117 -4.77 12.38 21.28
CA ASN A 117 -3.72 12.34 22.29
C ASN A 117 -3.22 13.76 22.55
N ASP A 118 -3.64 14.34 23.67
CA ASP A 118 -3.26 15.70 24.05
C ASP A 118 -1.76 15.84 24.44
N ASP A 119 -1.10 14.71 24.76
CA ASP A 119 0.35 14.67 25.05
C ASP A 119 1.20 14.48 23.79
N TYR A 120 0.59 14.40 22.59
CA TYR A 120 1.34 14.22 21.36
C TYR A 120 2.23 15.42 21.04
N GLN A 121 3.50 15.10 20.77
CA GLN A 121 4.48 16.10 20.34
C GLN A 121 4.86 15.85 18.88
N GLY A 122 4.39 16.70 18.00
CA GLY A 122 4.75 16.70 16.57
C GLY A 122 6.25 16.92 16.34
N ASN A 123 6.69 16.65 15.14
CA ASN A 123 8.03 17.00 14.70
C ASN A 123 7.98 18.25 13.82
N GLU A 124 8.13 19.41 14.40
CA GLU A 124 8.07 20.71 13.72
C GLU A 124 9.12 20.86 12.59
N ASN A 125 10.20 20.08 12.67
CA ASN A 125 11.26 20.10 11.66
C ASN A 125 10.99 19.15 10.48
N ALA A 126 9.96 18.32 10.56
CA ALA A 126 9.61 17.39 9.50
C ALA A 126 8.57 18.02 8.57
N THR A 127 8.90 18.14 7.30
CA THR A 127 8.08 18.87 6.30
C THR A 127 7.60 18.01 5.14
N SER A 128 7.84 16.70 5.17
CA SER A 128 7.56 15.83 4.03
C SER A 128 6.81 14.55 4.40
N GLY A 129 5.77 14.26 3.66
CA GLY A 129 5.02 12.99 3.69
C GLY A 129 4.56 12.57 5.09
N LEU A 130 4.67 11.30 5.39
CA LEU A 130 4.29 10.73 6.70
C LEU A 130 5.18 11.21 7.87
N ALA A 131 6.34 11.78 7.59
CA ALA A 131 7.22 12.36 8.60
C ALA A 131 6.85 13.80 8.96
N SER A 132 5.94 14.46 8.23
CA SER A 132 5.51 15.82 8.52
C SER A 132 4.85 15.95 9.89
N GLU A 133 4.74 17.18 10.38
CA GLU A 133 3.94 17.47 11.57
C GLU A 133 2.51 16.98 11.38
N LYS A 134 1.98 16.28 12.39
CA LYS A 134 0.63 15.73 12.39
C LYS A 134 -0.23 16.48 13.40
N THR A 135 -1.15 17.27 12.88
CA THR A 135 -2.07 18.03 13.73
C THR A 135 -3.37 17.25 13.90
N ALA A 136 -3.69 16.84 15.13
CA ALA A 136 -4.97 16.24 15.46
C ALA A 136 -6.05 17.34 15.51
N ALA A 137 -6.75 17.56 14.41
CA ALA A 137 -7.75 18.62 14.28
C ALA A 137 -9.05 18.29 15.01
N THR A 138 -9.46 17.02 15.04
CA THR A 138 -10.71 16.55 15.67
C THR A 138 -10.43 15.88 17.01
N LYS A 139 -11.42 15.89 17.92
CA LYS A 139 -11.29 15.20 19.21
C LYS A 139 -11.42 13.69 19.09
N THR A 140 -12.29 13.25 18.20
CA THR A 140 -12.65 11.85 18.02
C THR A 140 -12.69 11.54 16.54
N LEU A 141 -12.13 10.39 16.15
CA LEU A 141 -12.27 9.78 14.84
C LEU A 141 -12.99 8.44 15.00
N VAL A 142 -13.97 8.18 14.16
CA VAL A 142 -14.66 6.89 14.10
C VAL A 142 -14.52 6.36 12.68
N PHE A 143 -13.99 5.16 12.56
CA PHE A 143 -13.86 4.41 11.31
C PHE A 143 -14.95 3.33 11.29
N ASP A 144 -16.07 3.59 10.65
CA ASP A 144 -17.16 2.63 10.49
C ASP A 144 -16.87 1.64 9.36
N PHE A 145 -17.07 0.37 9.60
CA PHE A 145 -16.88 -0.69 8.60
C PHE A 145 -18.17 -0.92 7.82
N VAL A 146 -18.34 -0.17 6.75
CA VAL A 146 -19.51 -0.26 5.88
C VAL A 146 -19.14 -0.99 4.59
N THR A 147 -19.47 -2.27 4.51
CA THR A 147 -19.08 -3.13 3.39
C THR A 147 -19.86 -2.87 2.10
N ASP A 148 -21.13 -2.42 2.21
CA ASP A 148 -21.97 -2.12 1.06
C ASP A 148 -21.62 -0.75 0.45
N ALA A 149 -21.18 -0.75 -0.79
CA ALA A 149 -20.73 0.44 -1.51
C ALA A 149 -21.86 1.46 -1.75
N SER A 150 -23.10 1.00 -1.97
CA SER A 150 -24.25 1.88 -2.19
C SER A 150 -24.62 2.61 -0.89
N THR A 151 -24.48 1.95 0.25
CA THR A 151 -24.66 2.57 1.58
C THR A 151 -23.58 3.61 1.85
N ARG A 152 -22.32 3.34 1.50
CA ARG A 152 -21.23 4.33 1.63
C ARG A 152 -21.50 5.56 0.76
N LEU A 153 -21.88 5.34 -0.50
CA LEU A 153 -22.25 6.44 -1.43
C LEU A 153 -23.39 7.30 -0.89
N ALA A 154 -24.48 6.65 -0.47
CA ALA A 154 -25.63 7.37 0.10
C ALA A 154 -25.25 8.16 1.36
N GLY A 155 -24.40 7.59 2.22
CA GLY A 155 -23.89 8.25 3.42
C GLY A 155 -23.02 9.46 3.13
N ALA A 156 -22.20 9.41 2.07
CA ALA A 156 -21.45 10.57 1.60
C ALA A 156 -22.36 11.70 1.08
N GLN A 157 -23.36 11.34 0.28
CA GLN A 157 -24.28 12.31 -0.33
C GLN A 157 -25.20 12.99 0.67
N ASN A 158 -25.64 12.30 1.71
CA ASN A 158 -26.54 12.84 2.73
C ASN A 158 -25.83 13.43 3.96
N GLY A 159 -24.49 13.38 4.01
CA GLY A 159 -23.69 13.91 5.10
C GLY A 159 -23.70 13.05 6.38
N GLN A 160 -24.04 11.77 6.27
CA GLN A 160 -23.93 10.82 7.39
C GLN A 160 -22.47 10.54 7.75
N TYR A 161 -21.60 10.48 6.73
CA TYR A 161 -20.16 10.31 6.88
C TYR A 161 -19.43 11.56 6.41
N ASP A 162 -18.40 11.96 7.15
CA ASP A 162 -17.55 13.12 6.80
C ASP A 162 -16.55 12.76 5.68
N VAL A 163 -16.07 11.51 5.67
CA VAL A 163 -15.16 10.97 4.66
C VAL A 163 -15.60 9.56 4.31
N VAL A 164 -15.59 9.23 3.03
CA VAL A 164 -15.91 7.88 2.52
C VAL A 164 -14.82 7.46 1.56
N GLU A 165 -14.31 6.24 1.72
CA GLU A 165 -13.33 5.62 0.84
C GLU A 165 -13.99 4.63 -0.11
N GLU A 166 -13.36 4.39 -1.26
CA GLU A 166 -13.76 3.37 -2.24
C GLU A 166 -15.21 3.53 -2.73
N ILE A 167 -15.50 4.69 -3.27
CA ILE A 167 -16.77 4.94 -3.97
C ILE A 167 -16.75 4.19 -5.32
N PRO A 168 -17.86 3.54 -5.73
CA PRO A 168 -17.94 2.89 -7.03
C PRO A 168 -17.64 3.86 -8.18
N LEU A 169 -16.79 3.46 -9.11
CA LEU A 169 -16.32 4.29 -10.22
C LEU A 169 -17.46 4.73 -11.14
N ASP A 170 -18.50 3.92 -11.29
CA ASP A 170 -19.73 4.26 -12.06
C ASP A 170 -20.43 5.53 -11.56
N ASN A 171 -20.17 5.94 -10.32
CA ASN A 171 -20.74 7.16 -9.74
C ASN A 171 -19.82 8.38 -9.82
N TYR A 172 -18.69 8.26 -10.53
CA TYR A 172 -17.68 9.32 -10.61
C TYR A 172 -18.27 10.61 -11.17
N ASP A 173 -18.94 10.59 -12.32
CA ASP A 173 -19.47 11.77 -12.97
C ASP A 173 -20.56 12.46 -12.13
N ASP A 174 -21.40 11.69 -11.47
CA ASP A 174 -22.44 12.22 -10.58
C ASP A 174 -21.84 12.94 -9.37
N LEU A 175 -20.80 12.35 -8.77
CA LEU A 175 -20.12 12.94 -7.62
C LEU A 175 -19.22 14.12 -7.98
N ALA A 176 -18.56 14.06 -9.14
CA ALA A 176 -17.72 15.16 -9.62
C ALA A 176 -18.54 16.46 -9.86
N ASN A 177 -19.82 16.31 -10.20
CA ASN A 177 -20.75 17.41 -10.40
C ASN A 177 -21.58 17.78 -9.16
N ALA A 178 -21.48 17.04 -8.07
CA ALA A 178 -22.23 17.30 -6.84
C ALA A 178 -21.66 18.50 -6.09
N SER A 179 -22.54 19.39 -5.61
CA SER A 179 -22.13 20.61 -4.89
C SER A 179 -21.83 20.41 -3.41
N ASN A 180 -22.23 19.27 -2.84
CA ASN A 180 -22.16 18.97 -1.41
C ASN A 180 -21.10 17.95 -1.02
N VAL A 181 -20.34 17.45 -2.00
CA VAL A 181 -19.21 16.55 -1.79
C VAL A 181 -17.97 17.08 -2.49
N THR A 182 -16.80 16.72 -1.97
CA THR A 182 -15.51 16.92 -2.66
C THR A 182 -14.93 15.58 -2.99
N LEU A 183 -14.72 15.30 -4.27
CA LEU A 183 -14.13 14.08 -4.75
C LEU A 183 -12.60 14.20 -4.78
N SER A 184 -11.91 13.22 -4.21
CA SER A 184 -10.45 13.10 -4.28
C SER A 184 -10.09 11.79 -4.98
N ILE A 185 -9.25 11.88 -6.01
CA ILE A 185 -8.79 10.73 -6.76
C ILE A 185 -7.34 10.46 -6.41
N THR A 186 -7.05 9.25 -5.97
CA THR A 186 -5.69 8.78 -5.74
C THR A 186 -5.32 7.78 -6.80
N LYS A 187 -4.40 8.15 -7.69
CA LYS A 187 -3.81 7.24 -8.67
C LYS A 187 -2.65 6.51 -8.00
N GLY A 188 -2.79 5.22 -7.73
CA GLY A 188 -1.78 4.52 -6.94
C GLY A 188 -1.61 3.04 -7.24
N GLY A 189 -2.49 2.45 -8.02
CA GLY A 189 -2.41 1.04 -8.43
C GLY A 189 -1.99 0.86 -9.88
N THR A 190 -1.60 -0.36 -10.23
CA THR A 190 -1.42 -0.79 -11.63
C THR A 190 -2.22 -2.05 -11.87
N LEU A 191 -3.03 -2.04 -12.94
CA LEU A 191 -3.70 -3.25 -13.41
C LEU A 191 -2.71 -4.08 -14.21
N ASN A 192 -2.43 -5.30 -13.76
CA ASN A 192 -1.41 -6.16 -14.37
C ASN A 192 -1.98 -7.51 -14.77
N LEU A 193 -1.58 -7.99 -15.93
CA LEU A 193 -1.79 -9.37 -16.35
C LEU A 193 -0.51 -10.18 -16.12
N PHE A 194 -0.55 -11.12 -15.16
CA PHE A 194 0.55 -12.03 -14.89
C PHE A 194 0.42 -13.30 -15.72
N LEU A 195 1.46 -13.62 -16.47
CA LEU A 195 1.54 -14.83 -17.28
C LEU A 195 2.46 -15.85 -16.61
N ASN A 196 2.01 -17.10 -16.46
CA ASN A 196 2.85 -18.18 -15.92
C ASN A 196 3.98 -18.51 -16.91
N THR A 197 5.20 -18.14 -16.56
CA THR A 197 6.37 -18.33 -17.43
C THR A 197 7.06 -19.68 -17.23
N THR A 198 6.67 -20.46 -16.25
CA THR A 198 7.33 -21.71 -15.86
C THR A 198 6.60 -22.95 -16.35
N GLU A 199 5.28 -22.93 -16.39
CA GLU A 199 4.46 -24.08 -16.70
C GLU A 199 3.28 -23.76 -17.63
N GLY A 200 2.72 -24.79 -18.26
CA GLY A 200 1.59 -24.67 -19.14
C GLY A 200 1.92 -23.94 -20.45
N ILE A 201 0.88 -23.55 -21.17
CA ILE A 201 1.03 -22.97 -22.51
C ILE A 201 1.71 -21.60 -22.47
N MET A 202 1.59 -20.86 -21.36
CA MET A 202 2.24 -19.57 -21.19
C MET A 202 3.73 -19.65 -20.89
N ALA A 203 4.29 -20.85 -20.64
CA ALA A 203 5.75 -21.05 -20.61
C ALA A 203 6.40 -20.77 -21.98
N ASN A 204 5.63 -20.90 -23.07
CA ASN A 204 6.08 -20.57 -24.43
C ASN A 204 6.08 -19.04 -24.63
N GLN A 205 7.23 -18.48 -25.00
CA GLN A 205 7.39 -17.04 -25.22
C GLN A 205 6.52 -16.50 -26.36
N ASP A 206 6.43 -17.24 -27.48
CA ASP A 206 5.62 -16.81 -28.62
C ASP A 206 4.13 -16.74 -28.24
N MET A 207 3.67 -17.64 -27.34
CA MET A 207 2.31 -17.60 -26.81
C MET A 207 2.07 -16.33 -25.97
N ARG A 208 2.99 -15.98 -25.08
CA ARG A 208 2.90 -14.74 -24.30
C ARG A 208 2.90 -13.50 -25.20
N GLN A 209 3.76 -13.48 -26.20
CA GLN A 209 3.81 -12.39 -27.17
C GLN A 209 2.52 -12.30 -28.02
N ALA A 210 1.90 -13.44 -28.32
CA ALA A 210 0.60 -13.45 -29.01
C ALA A 210 -0.49 -12.80 -28.19
N VAL A 211 -0.55 -13.08 -26.87
CA VAL A 211 -1.48 -12.41 -25.96
C VAL A 211 -1.24 -10.90 -25.96
N LEU A 212 0.01 -10.46 -25.79
CA LEU A 212 0.33 -9.03 -25.78
C LEU A 212 0.00 -8.33 -27.11
N ALA A 213 0.21 -9.02 -28.25
CA ALA A 213 -0.12 -8.47 -29.55
C ALA A 213 -1.64 -8.30 -29.76
N ALA A 214 -2.45 -9.17 -29.17
CA ALA A 214 -3.89 -9.16 -29.31
C ALA A 214 -4.59 -8.15 -28.38
N LEU A 215 -3.97 -7.73 -27.29
CA LEU A 215 -4.60 -6.87 -26.30
C LEU A 215 -4.88 -5.47 -26.88
N ASN A 216 -6.07 -4.97 -26.57
CA ASN A 216 -6.45 -3.56 -26.70
C ASN A 216 -6.58 -2.99 -25.28
N CYS A 217 -5.52 -2.38 -24.79
CA CYS A 217 -5.48 -1.87 -23.42
C CYS A 217 -6.44 -0.69 -23.23
N ASP A 218 -6.70 0.13 -24.23
CA ASP A 218 -7.65 1.24 -24.15
C ASP A 218 -9.06 0.72 -23.83
N ASP A 219 -9.53 -0.26 -24.62
CA ASP A 219 -10.88 -0.84 -24.40
C ASP A 219 -10.97 -1.54 -23.03
N ILE A 220 -9.91 -2.21 -22.61
CA ILE A 220 -9.85 -2.87 -21.31
C ILE A 220 -9.91 -1.84 -20.18
N LEU A 221 -9.07 -0.81 -20.23
CA LEU A 221 -9.03 0.22 -19.19
C LEU A 221 -10.34 1.03 -19.15
N LEU A 222 -10.91 1.35 -20.30
CA LEU A 222 -12.20 2.03 -20.36
C LEU A 222 -13.32 1.14 -19.78
N ALA A 223 -13.31 -0.16 -20.05
CA ALA A 223 -14.28 -1.09 -19.48
C ALA A 223 -14.11 -1.26 -17.96
N CYS A 224 -12.85 -1.23 -17.46
CA CYS A 224 -12.56 -1.37 -16.03
C CYS A 224 -12.88 -0.12 -15.21
N TYR A 225 -12.62 1.06 -15.77
CA TYR A 225 -12.68 2.33 -15.02
C TYR A 225 -13.83 3.26 -15.45
N GLY A 226 -14.47 3.01 -16.58
CA GLY A 226 -15.62 3.77 -17.06
C GLY A 226 -15.33 5.18 -17.57
N ASN A 227 -14.23 5.80 -17.18
CA ASN A 227 -13.87 7.17 -17.53
C ASN A 227 -12.35 7.31 -17.69
N GLU A 228 -11.92 7.97 -18.77
CA GLU A 228 -10.50 8.16 -19.11
C GLU A 228 -9.72 9.00 -18.09
N ASP A 229 -10.39 9.83 -17.31
CA ASP A 229 -9.76 10.62 -16.24
C ASP A 229 -9.25 9.76 -15.07
N LEU A 230 -9.75 8.51 -14.94
CA LEU A 230 -9.49 7.61 -13.83
C LEU A 230 -8.26 6.71 -14.03
N TYR A 231 -7.73 6.64 -15.25
CA TYR A 231 -6.58 5.78 -15.53
C TYR A 231 -5.52 6.49 -16.39
N GLU A 232 -4.38 5.87 -16.49
CA GLU A 232 -3.28 6.27 -17.37
C GLU A 232 -2.63 5.01 -17.93
N GLU A 233 -2.40 5.00 -19.25
CA GLU A 233 -1.68 3.89 -19.89
C GLU A 233 -0.21 3.90 -19.53
N ASN A 234 0.31 2.75 -19.15
CA ASN A 234 1.70 2.61 -18.77
C ASN A 234 2.31 1.32 -19.35
N PRO A 235 3.27 1.41 -20.29
CA PRO A 235 3.96 0.24 -20.82
C PRO A 235 4.97 -0.38 -19.84
N GLY A 236 5.36 0.36 -18.81
CA GLY A 236 6.35 -0.06 -17.81
C GLY A 236 5.73 -0.55 -16.51
N TRP A 237 6.59 -1.10 -15.65
CA TRP A 237 6.19 -1.55 -14.33
C TRP A 237 5.95 -0.39 -13.35
N PHE A 238 6.71 0.69 -13.49
CA PHE A 238 6.61 1.90 -12.68
C PHE A 238 5.90 3.00 -13.45
N ASN A 239 5.20 3.88 -12.74
CA ASN A 239 4.52 5.01 -13.35
C ASN A 239 5.53 5.88 -14.13
N PRO A 240 5.24 6.31 -15.37
CA PRO A 240 6.13 7.15 -16.16
C PRO A 240 6.49 8.48 -15.49
N SER A 241 5.66 8.98 -14.59
CA SER A 241 5.95 10.17 -13.78
C SER A 241 6.99 9.94 -12.68
N ASP A 242 7.31 8.69 -12.37
CA ASP A 242 8.41 8.34 -11.47
C ASP A 242 9.74 8.46 -12.22
N THR A 243 10.38 9.62 -12.11
CA THR A 243 11.60 9.94 -12.84
C THR A 243 12.80 9.05 -12.48
N GLN A 244 12.74 8.33 -11.36
CA GLN A 244 13.82 7.44 -10.93
C GLN A 244 13.67 6.03 -11.54
N TRP A 245 12.46 5.51 -11.66
CA TRP A 245 12.18 4.13 -12.02
C TRP A 245 11.35 3.98 -13.28
N GLY A 246 10.70 5.05 -13.74
CA GLY A 246 9.92 5.07 -14.98
C GLY A 246 10.79 4.81 -16.18
N THR A 247 10.30 3.96 -17.11
CA THR A 247 10.99 3.62 -18.35
C THR A 247 9.99 3.32 -19.45
N ASP A 248 10.40 3.54 -20.69
CA ASP A 248 9.67 3.15 -21.90
C ASP A 248 10.14 1.80 -22.47
N ALA A 249 10.98 1.07 -21.74
CA ALA A 249 11.45 -0.25 -22.17
C ALA A 249 10.26 -1.22 -22.31
N GLY A 250 10.17 -1.88 -23.45
CA GLY A 250 9.07 -2.78 -23.78
C GLY A 250 7.83 -2.11 -24.39
N LYS A 251 7.86 -0.79 -24.61
CA LYS A 251 6.76 -0.04 -25.22
C LYS A 251 6.32 -0.61 -26.56
N GLU A 252 7.23 -1.17 -27.33
CA GLU A 252 6.95 -1.82 -28.62
C GLU A 252 6.08 -3.08 -28.50
N TYR A 253 5.94 -3.65 -27.30
CA TYR A 253 5.08 -4.80 -27.01
C TYR A 253 3.77 -4.41 -26.34
N TYR A 254 3.62 -3.16 -25.94
CA TYR A 254 2.44 -2.68 -25.23
C TYR A 254 1.37 -2.20 -26.21
N ASN A 255 0.10 -2.56 -25.94
CA ASN A 255 -1.09 -2.06 -26.63
C ASN A 255 -0.99 -2.11 -28.16
N GLN A 256 -0.49 -3.21 -28.72
CA GLN A 256 -0.20 -3.36 -30.16
C GLN A 256 -1.47 -3.41 -31.01
N LYS A 257 -2.56 -3.98 -30.48
CA LYS A 257 -3.85 -4.16 -31.17
C LYS A 257 -3.72 -4.87 -32.50
N ASP A 258 -2.76 -5.79 -32.62
CA ASP A 258 -2.38 -6.47 -33.86
C ASP A 258 -2.83 -7.94 -33.85
N ALA A 259 -4.07 -8.16 -34.28
CA ALA A 259 -4.67 -9.48 -34.35
C ALA A 259 -3.96 -10.41 -35.37
N ASP A 260 -3.39 -9.88 -36.43
CA ASP A 260 -2.72 -10.69 -37.43
C ASP A 260 -1.35 -11.16 -36.94
N LYS A 261 -0.58 -10.30 -36.29
CA LYS A 261 0.65 -10.67 -35.56
C LYS A 261 0.36 -11.68 -34.47
N ALA A 262 -0.74 -11.53 -33.73
CA ALA A 262 -1.14 -12.47 -32.71
C ALA A 262 -1.41 -13.87 -33.29
N LYS A 263 -2.13 -13.98 -34.44
CA LYS A 263 -2.38 -15.25 -35.13
C LYS A 263 -1.08 -15.89 -35.64
N GLU A 264 -0.16 -15.11 -36.16
CA GLU A 264 1.17 -15.63 -36.60
C GLU A 264 1.96 -16.21 -35.41
N LEU A 265 1.96 -15.50 -34.27
CA LEU A 265 2.62 -15.95 -33.06
C LEU A 265 1.97 -17.20 -32.44
N LEU A 266 0.64 -17.27 -32.44
CA LEU A 266 -0.11 -18.47 -32.02
C LEU A 266 0.28 -19.68 -32.86
N LYS A 267 0.37 -19.51 -34.19
CA LYS A 267 0.79 -20.58 -35.11
C LYS A 267 2.25 -21.00 -34.84
N LYS A 268 3.13 -20.05 -34.59
CA LYS A 268 4.54 -20.30 -34.25
C LYS A 268 4.69 -21.01 -32.90
N ALA A 269 3.86 -20.65 -31.92
CA ALA A 269 3.78 -21.30 -30.62
C ALA A 269 3.23 -22.73 -30.70
N GLY A 270 2.60 -23.13 -31.80
CA GLY A 270 1.95 -24.43 -31.95
C GLY A 270 0.61 -24.52 -31.21
N TYR A 271 -0.05 -23.40 -30.96
CA TYR A 271 -1.33 -23.34 -30.27
C TYR A 271 -2.41 -24.11 -31.03
N ASN A 272 -3.10 -25.02 -30.34
CA ASN A 272 -4.09 -25.90 -30.91
C ASN A 272 -5.41 -25.87 -30.09
N ASN A 273 -5.88 -24.67 -29.78
CA ASN A 273 -7.09 -24.41 -29.00
C ASN A 273 -7.07 -24.97 -27.57
N GLU A 274 -5.89 -25.06 -26.96
CA GLU A 274 -5.77 -25.38 -25.56
C GLU A 274 -6.51 -24.35 -24.72
N LYS A 275 -7.17 -24.81 -23.64
CA LYS A 275 -7.93 -23.96 -22.76
C LYS A 275 -7.01 -22.98 -22.03
N LEU A 276 -7.27 -21.68 -22.19
CA LEU A 276 -6.69 -20.63 -21.35
C LEU A 276 -7.60 -20.40 -20.14
N VAL A 277 -6.99 -20.26 -18.99
CA VAL A 277 -7.69 -19.94 -17.74
C VAL A 277 -7.16 -18.60 -17.23
N LEU A 278 -8.05 -17.62 -17.18
CA LEU A 278 -7.82 -16.34 -16.51
C LEU A 278 -8.36 -16.46 -15.09
N VAL A 279 -7.50 -16.15 -14.10
CA VAL A 279 -7.89 -16.09 -12.69
C VAL A 279 -8.03 -14.62 -12.31
N THR A 280 -9.18 -14.27 -11.75
CA THR A 280 -9.49 -12.92 -11.28
C THR A 280 -10.21 -13.01 -9.93
N THR A 281 -10.48 -11.86 -9.30
CA THR A 281 -11.18 -11.77 -8.01
C THR A 281 -12.25 -10.68 -8.04
N PRO A 282 -13.41 -10.92 -7.43
CA PRO A 282 -14.44 -9.89 -7.27
C PRO A 282 -14.12 -8.86 -6.17
N ASP A 283 -13.01 -9.04 -5.42
CA ASP A 283 -12.62 -8.11 -4.35
C ASP A 283 -12.20 -6.75 -4.90
N TYR A 284 -11.81 -6.72 -6.17
CA TYR A 284 -11.44 -5.50 -6.90
C TYR A 284 -12.36 -5.37 -8.13
N PRO A 285 -13.37 -4.48 -8.08
CA PRO A 285 -14.37 -4.33 -9.15
C PRO A 285 -13.76 -4.11 -10.53
N GLU A 286 -12.64 -3.38 -10.61
CA GLU A 286 -11.91 -3.13 -11.86
C GLU A 286 -11.24 -4.37 -12.45
N MET A 287 -11.20 -5.49 -11.73
CA MET A 287 -10.63 -6.76 -12.19
C MET A 287 -11.70 -7.81 -12.57
N TYR A 288 -12.95 -7.56 -12.29
CA TYR A 288 -14.05 -8.51 -12.49
C TYR A 288 -15.06 -8.01 -13.53
#